data_4ed8e3708e321bf2e91de475ebf55a3f
#
_entry.id   4ed8e3708e321bf2e91de475ebf55a3f
#
_cell.length_a   1.000
_cell.length_b   1.000
_cell.length_c   1.000
_cell.angle_alpha   90.00
_cell.angle_beta   90.00
_cell.angle_gamma   90.00
#
_symmetry.space_group_name_H-M   'P 1'
#
loop_
_entity.id
_entity.type
_entity.pdbx_description
1 polymer ?
#
loop_
_entity_poly.entity_id
_entity_poly.type
_entity_poly.pdbx_seq_one_letter_code
_entity_poly.pdbx_strand_id
1 'polypeptide(L)'
;MTDHAHLRLVLDRRAEDIARAVALIAGAREGYAPGRVERMATVAGEIATAAGLDDATASRCVVAAWLHDIGMVALPDDALAPSHPAGYVDSPLVRAHVALGADLVTRVAELAPAADGVRHHHERYDGSGYPDGLAGEEIPLAARVVAAADALAEAAPHAQIGPRDRKAAAHRLRTLAGSAIDPRLADAAIAVLAAEADAAGQYLPRTA
;
A
#
# COMPACT_ATOMS: atom_id res chain seq x y z
N MET A 1 16.70 -29.20 -5.98
CA MET A 1 15.65 -28.18 -6.25
C MET A 1 15.17 -27.42 -5.01
N THR A 2 15.45 -27.88 -3.81
CA THR A 2 15.04 -27.25 -2.52
C THR A 2 15.83 -25.99 -2.13
N ASP A 3 17.05 -25.82 -2.66
CA ASP A 3 17.97 -24.75 -2.23
C ASP A 3 17.58 -23.35 -2.77
N HIS A 4 17.15 -23.27 -4.02
CA HIS A 4 16.76 -21.97 -4.62
C HIS A 4 15.45 -21.39 -4.07
N ALA A 5 14.46 -22.22 -3.75
CA ALA A 5 13.22 -21.76 -3.17
C ALA A 5 13.42 -21.24 -1.74
N HIS A 6 14.24 -21.96 -0.95
CA HIS A 6 14.62 -21.52 0.39
C HIS A 6 15.40 -20.21 0.39
N LEU A 7 16.37 -20.07 -0.54
CA LEU A 7 17.15 -18.85 -0.69
C LEU A 7 16.26 -17.65 -1.08
N ARG A 8 15.33 -17.84 -2.01
CA ARG A 8 14.35 -16.79 -2.38
C ARG A 8 13.53 -16.35 -1.18
N LEU A 9 12.95 -17.29 -0.43
CA LEU A 9 12.15 -16.97 0.76
C LEU A 9 12.96 -16.17 1.81
N VAL A 10 14.25 -16.49 1.98
CA VAL A 10 15.14 -15.74 2.88
C VAL A 10 15.40 -14.32 2.37
N LEU A 11 15.59 -14.15 1.06
CA LEU A 11 15.82 -12.83 0.46
C LEU A 11 14.56 -11.97 0.52
N ASP A 12 13.39 -12.53 0.24
CA ASP A 12 12.11 -11.82 0.31
C ASP A 12 11.83 -11.35 1.74
N ARG A 13 12.07 -12.17 2.75
CA ARG A 13 11.95 -11.76 4.17
C ARG A 13 12.93 -10.67 4.55
N ARG A 14 14.17 -10.71 4.07
CA ARG A 14 15.15 -9.64 4.32
C ARG A 14 14.72 -8.32 3.70
N ALA A 15 14.22 -8.34 2.47
CA ALA A 15 13.70 -7.14 1.81
C ALA A 15 12.56 -6.51 2.63
N GLU A 16 11.64 -7.33 3.12
CA GLU A 16 10.52 -6.87 3.95
C GLU A 16 10.99 -6.31 5.30
N ASP A 17 11.93 -6.98 5.99
CA ASP A 17 12.49 -6.50 7.27
C ASP A 17 13.20 -5.15 7.10
N ILE A 18 13.98 -4.98 6.02
CA ILE A 18 14.65 -3.71 5.69
C ILE A 18 13.59 -2.63 5.39
N ALA A 19 12.62 -2.94 4.52
CA ALA A 19 11.56 -2.00 4.15
C ALA A 19 10.78 -1.53 5.36
N ARG A 20 10.39 -2.46 6.23
CA ARG A 20 9.70 -2.15 7.49
C ARG A 20 10.51 -1.22 8.39
N ALA A 21 11.78 -1.54 8.63
CA ALA A 21 12.64 -0.70 9.47
C ALA A 21 12.79 0.71 8.91
N VAL A 22 13.02 0.83 7.60
CA VAL A 22 13.16 2.12 6.91
C VAL A 22 11.84 2.91 6.96
N ALA A 23 10.71 2.28 6.70
CA ALA A 23 9.39 2.91 6.73
C ALA A 23 9.03 3.44 8.12
N LEU A 24 9.33 2.68 9.18
CA LEU A 24 9.08 3.12 10.56
C LEU A 24 9.93 4.34 10.95
N ILE A 25 11.18 4.40 10.48
CA ILE A 25 12.04 5.58 10.71
C ILE A 25 11.51 6.80 9.93
N ALA A 26 11.11 6.62 8.68
CA ALA A 26 10.56 7.68 7.85
C ALA A 26 9.22 8.19 8.41
N GLY A 27 8.30 7.31 8.78
CA GLY A 27 6.99 7.66 9.33
C GLY A 27 7.06 8.44 10.64
N ALA A 28 8.13 8.27 11.42
CA ALA A 28 8.36 9.07 12.62
C ALA A 28 8.59 10.58 12.31
N ARG A 29 9.12 10.91 11.12
CA ARG A 29 9.27 12.30 10.65
C ARG A 29 7.96 12.89 10.12
N GLU A 30 7.16 12.07 9.46
CA GLU A 30 5.97 12.53 8.73
C GLU A 30 4.74 12.71 9.62
N GLY A 31 4.80 12.25 10.87
CA GLY A 31 3.70 12.37 11.81
C GLY A 31 2.48 11.51 11.46
N TYR A 32 2.67 10.44 10.72
CA TYR A 32 1.60 9.47 10.43
C TYR A 32 1.00 8.90 11.72
N ALA A 33 -0.28 8.61 11.64
CA ALA A 33 -0.95 7.90 12.73
C ALA A 33 -0.22 6.55 12.99
N PRO A 34 0.10 6.24 14.25
CA PRO A 34 0.75 4.98 14.58
C PRO A 34 -0.02 3.80 13.98
N GLY A 35 0.71 2.89 13.33
CA GLY A 35 0.13 1.68 12.75
C GLY A 35 -0.44 1.83 11.33
N ARG A 36 -0.45 3.03 10.72
CA ARG A 36 -0.98 3.22 9.36
C ARG A 36 -0.17 2.46 8.30
N VAL A 37 1.15 2.61 8.35
CA VAL A 37 2.06 1.96 7.37
C VAL A 37 2.04 0.44 7.55
N GLU A 38 2.04 -0.03 8.80
CA GLU A 38 1.88 -1.45 9.12
C GLU A 38 0.56 -2.01 8.59
N ARG A 39 -0.53 -1.27 8.79
CA ARG A 39 -1.84 -1.65 8.27
C ARG A 39 -1.81 -1.78 6.75
N MET A 40 -1.23 -0.77 6.08
CA MET A 40 -1.12 -0.76 4.62
C MET A 40 -0.34 -1.96 4.08
N ALA A 41 0.84 -2.25 4.65
CA ALA A 41 1.65 -3.40 4.25
C ALA A 41 0.93 -4.74 4.50
N THR A 42 0.23 -4.86 5.64
CA THR A 42 -0.57 -6.05 5.96
C THR A 42 -1.68 -6.27 4.91
N VAL A 43 -2.50 -5.25 4.66
CA VAL A 43 -3.60 -5.41 3.70
C VAL A 43 -3.12 -5.55 2.26
N ALA A 44 -1.95 -5.01 1.89
CA ALA A 44 -1.36 -5.24 0.58
C ALA A 44 -1.03 -6.72 0.35
N GLY A 45 -0.46 -7.40 1.37
CA GLY A 45 -0.21 -8.84 1.32
C GLY A 45 -1.50 -9.66 1.26
N GLU A 46 -2.50 -9.30 2.05
CA GLU A 46 -3.81 -9.96 2.06
C GLU A 46 -4.55 -9.78 0.73
N ILE A 47 -4.54 -8.58 0.14
CA ILE A 47 -5.11 -8.29 -1.19
C ILE A 47 -4.37 -9.10 -2.27
N ALA A 48 -3.04 -9.13 -2.24
CA ALA A 48 -2.24 -9.90 -3.18
C ALA A 48 -2.59 -11.39 -3.13
N THR A 49 -2.72 -11.93 -1.92
CA THR A 49 -3.14 -13.33 -1.70
C THR A 49 -4.57 -13.58 -2.19
N ALA A 50 -5.52 -12.71 -1.84
CA ALA A 50 -6.91 -12.82 -2.27
C ALA A 50 -7.08 -12.68 -3.79
N ALA A 51 -6.19 -11.92 -4.45
CA ALA A 51 -6.12 -11.80 -5.90
C ALA A 51 -5.42 -13.00 -6.59
N GLY A 52 -4.91 -13.97 -5.84
CA GLY A 52 -4.26 -15.17 -6.36
C GLY A 52 -2.84 -14.94 -6.89
N LEU A 53 -2.14 -13.94 -6.40
CA LEU A 53 -0.76 -13.66 -6.79
C LEU A 53 0.20 -14.67 -6.12
N ASP A 54 1.29 -15.00 -6.81
CA ASP A 54 2.34 -15.83 -6.23
C ASP A 54 3.10 -15.11 -5.10
N ASP A 55 3.73 -15.90 -4.22
CA ASP A 55 4.42 -15.40 -3.02
C ASP A 55 5.47 -14.32 -3.32
N ALA A 56 6.23 -14.48 -4.40
CA ALA A 56 7.27 -13.52 -4.78
C ALA A 56 6.68 -12.19 -5.26
N THR A 57 5.54 -12.23 -5.95
CA THR A 57 4.80 -11.04 -6.37
C THR A 57 4.13 -10.40 -5.17
N ALA A 58 3.53 -11.16 -4.28
CA ALA A 58 2.92 -10.67 -3.04
C ALA A 58 3.97 -9.97 -2.16
N SER A 59 5.16 -10.58 -1.97
CA SER A 59 6.26 -9.97 -1.22
C SER A 59 6.69 -8.61 -1.81
N ARG A 60 6.81 -8.50 -3.13
CA ARG A 60 7.11 -7.21 -3.78
C ARG A 60 6.03 -6.15 -3.51
N CYS A 61 4.75 -6.55 -3.52
CA CYS A 61 3.65 -5.64 -3.19
C CYS A 61 3.74 -5.17 -1.73
N VAL A 62 4.07 -6.06 -0.80
CA VAL A 62 4.26 -5.73 0.63
C VAL A 62 5.43 -4.76 0.80
N VAL A 63 6.58 -5.03 0.16
CA VAL A 63 7.75 -4.13 0.20
C VAL A 63 7.40 -2.75 -0.38
N ALA A 64 6.69 -2.72 -1.52
CA ALA A 64 6.24 -1.46 -2.12
C ALA A 64 5.27 -0.70 -1.18
N ALA A 65 4.35 -1.40 -0.51
CA ALA A 65 3.43 -0.80 0.44
C ALA A 65 4.14 -0.21 1.68
N TRP A 66 5.19 -0.89 2.20
CA TRP A 66 6.03 -0.32 3.26
C TRP A 66 6.71 0.99 2.84
N LEU A 67 7.15 1.10 1.58
CA LEU A 67 8.04 2.14 1.09
C LEU A 67 7.35 3.17 0.19
N HIS A 68 6.03 3.09 -0.03
CA HIS A 68 5.32 3.91 -1.01
C HIS A 68 5.61 5.40 -0.88
N ASP A 69 5.66 5.90 0.35
CA ASP A 69 5.90 7.30 0.69
C ASP A 69 7.35 7.62 1.10
N ILE A 70 8.30 6.68 0.97
CA ILE A 70 9.69 6.89 1.44
C ILE A 70 10.33 8.16 0.86
N GLY A 71 9.92 8.57 -0.33
CA GLY A 71 10.42 9.79 -0.96
C GLY A 71 10.05 11.08 -0.23
N MET A 72 9.06 11.05 0.66
CA MET A 72 8.71 12.18 1.52
C MET A 72 9.88 12.64 2.40
N VAL A 73 10.80 11.73 2.77
CA VAL A 73 12.00 12.09 3.55
C VAL A 73 12.94 13.07 2.83
N ALA A 74 12.87 13.11 1.50
CA ALA A 74 13.69 14.01 0.69
C ALA A 74 13.04 15.38 0.45
N LEU A 75 11.78 15.57 0.87
CA LEU A 75 11.09 16.84 0.74
C LEU A 75 11.48 17.81 1.87
N PRO A 76 11.51 19.12 1.60
CA PRO A 76 11.73 20.12 2.63
C PRO A 76 10.56 20.17 3.63
N ASP A 77 10.84 20.57 4.88
CA ASP A 77 9.85 20.53 5.97
C ASP A 77 8.63 21.43 5.71
N ASP A 78 8.80 22.54 5.00
CA ASP A 78 7.71 23.44 4.63
C ASP A 78 6.73 22.80 3.61
N ALA A 79 7.20 21.87 2.78
CA ALA A 79 6.32 21.10 1.89
C ALA A 79 5.40 20.12 2.66
N LEU A 80 5.84 19.70 3.84
CA LEU A 80 5.14 18.77 4.72
C LEU A 80 4.23 19.49 5.75
N ALA A 81 4.31 20.83 5.81
CA ALA A 81 3.55 21.59 6.80
C ALA A 81 2.05 21.59 6.48
N PRO A 82 1.16 21.37 7.49
CA PRO A 82 -0.30 21.41 7.30
C PRO A 82 -0.81 22.76 6.78
N SER A 83 -0.01 23.83 6.92
CA SER A 83 -0.33 25.19 6.49
C SER A 83 0.06 25.51 5.05
N HIS A 84 0.56 24.54 4.26
CA HIS A 84 0.93 24.77 2.87
C HIS A 84 -0.29 25.20 2.05
N PRO A 85 -0.24 26.34 1.30
CA PRO A 85 -1.42 26.91 0.62
C PRO A 85 -2.09 26.01 -0.41
N ALA A 86 -1.36 25.05 -0.99
CA ALA A 86 -1.88 24.11 -2.00
C ALA A 86 -2.54 22.87 -1.38
N GLY A 87 -2.60 22.78 -0.05
CA GLY A 87 -2.94 21.52 0.61
C GLY A 87 -1.79 20.50 0.49
N TYR A 88 -1.63 19.69 1.51
CA TYR A 88 -0.56 18.70 1.62
C TYR A 88 -0.51 17.69 0.44
N VAL A 89 -1.64 17.42 -0.20
CA VAL A 89 -1.82 16.24 -1.08
C VAL A 89 -1.56 16.50 -2.55
N ASP A 90 -1.53 17.74 -3.04
CA ASP A 90 -1.61 17.98 -4.50
C ASP A 90 -0.61 19.00 -5.07
N SER A 91 0.43 19.40 -4.30
CA SER A 91 1.45 20.28 -4.86
C SER A 91 2.42 19.50 -5.77
N PRO A 92 2.95 20.10 -6.86
CA PRO A 92 3.97 19.46 -7.69
C PRO A 92 5.18 18.99 -6.90
N LEU A 93 5.52 19.69 -5.81
CA LEU A 93 6.63 19.35 -4.92
C LEU A 93 6.33 18.07 -4.15
N VAL A 94 5.11 17.93 -3.59
CA VAL A 94 4.70 16.70 -2.90
C VAL A 94 4.62 15.54 -3.88
N ARG A 95 4.10 15.74 -5.09
CA ARG A 95 4.05 14.71 -6.13
C ARG A 95 5.43 14.15 -6.51
N ALA A 96 6.51 14.92 -6.30
CA ALA A 96 7.86 14.46 -6.58
C ALA A 96 8.29 13.27 -5.69
N HIS A 97 7.62 13.02 -4.54
CA HIS A 97 7.99 11.93 -3.63
C HIS A 97 7.98 10.56 -4.31
N VAL A 98 7.08 10.31 -5.27
CA VAL A 98 7.02 9.01 -5.95
C VAL A 98 8.30 8.73 -6.75
N ALA A 99 8.82 9.72 -7.47
CA ALA A 99 10.05 9.59 -8.22
C ALA A 99 11.27 9.53 -7.30
N LEU A 100 11.33 10.38 -6.29
CA LEU A 100 12.41 10.39 -5.28
C LEU A 100 12.43 9.06 -4.50
N GLY A 101 11.26 8.54 -4.12
CA GLY A 101 11.14 7.26 -3.43
C GLY A 101 11.63 6.10 -4.28
N ALA A 102 11.21 6.03 -5.53
CA ALA A 102 11.67 5.00 -6.47
C ALA A 102 13.20 5.07 -6.68
N ASP A 103 13.78 6.27 -6.80
CA ASP A 103 15.23 6.44 -6.92
C ASP A 103 15.97 5.98 -5.64
N LEU A 104 15.44 6.25 -4.47
CA LEU A 104 16.00 5.75 -3.20
C LEU A 104 15.95 4.22 -3.12
N VAL A 105 14.81 3.63 -3.45
CA VAL A 105 14.56 2.18 -3.39
C VAL A 105 15.47 1.42 -4.35
N THR A 106 15.69 1.93 -5.57
CA THR A 106 16.57 1.28 -6.57
C THR A 106 18.04 1.22 -6.16
N ARG A 107 18.48 2.03 -5.18
CA ARG A 107 19.87 2.01 -4.67
C ARG A 107 20.15 0.83 -3.74
N VAL A 108 19.12 0.12 -3.28
CA VAL A 108 19.23 -1.06 -2.41
C VAL A 108 18.77 -2.27 -3.22
N ALA A 109 19.70 -3.18 -3.49
CA ALA A 109 19.46 -4.32 -4.41
C ALA A 109 18.24 -5.17 -4.01
N GLU A 110 18.05 -5.39 -2.71
CA GLU A 110 16.95 -6.16 -2.16
C GLU A 110 15.59 -5.45 -2.31
N LEU A 111 15.57 -4.12 -2.36
CA LEU A 111 14.37 -3.30 -2.46
C LEU A 111 14.04 -2.90 -3.90
N ALA A 112 15.03 -2.88 -4.79
CA ALA A 112 14.90 -2.44 -6.18
C ALA A 112 13.69 -3.07 -6.93
N PRO A 113 13.32 -4.35 -6.72
CA PRO A 113 12.14 -4.95 -7.35
C PRO A 113 10.80 -4.31 -6.98
N ALA A 114 10.76 -3.49 -5.93
CA ALA A 114 9.55 -2.78 -5.49
C ALA A 114 9.46 -1.34 -6.03
N ALA A 115 10.49 -0.85 -6.71
CA ALA A 115 10.60 0.55 -7.14
C ALA A 115 9.44 1.01 -8.05
N ASP A 116 8.99 0.15 -8.98
CA ASP A 116 7.85 0.45 -9.84
C ASP A 116 6.54 0.60 -9.03
N GLY A 117 6.38 -0.19 -7.99
CA GLY A 117 5.26 -0.06 -7.06
C GLY A 117 5.29 1.28 -6.31
N VAL A 118 6.49 1.71 -5.88
CA VAL A 118 6.69 3.01 -5.21
C VAL A 118 6.49 4.17 -6.17
N ARG A 119 6.99 4.08 -7.42
CA ARG A 119 6.86 5.18 -8.39
C ARG A 119 5.42 5.45 -8.80
N HIS A 120 4.62 4.39 -9.00
CA HIS A 120 3.33 4.49 -9.68
C HIS A 120 2.12 4.29 -8.77
N HIS A 121 2.28 4.31 -7.43
CA HIS A 121 1.16 4.06 -6.51
C HIS A 121 0.08 5.16 -6.53
N HIS A 122 0.37 6.32 -7.09
CA HIS A 122 -0.59 7.39 -7.35
C HIS A 122 -1.12 7.41 -8.77
N GLU A 123 -0.77 6.43 -9.60
CA GLU A 123 -1.47 6.24 -10.86
C GLU A 123 -2.89 5.77 -10.59
N ARG A 124 -3.80 6.24 -11.41
CA ARG A 124 -5.21 5.89 -11.30
C ARG A 124 -5.60 4.97 -12.46
N TYR A 125 -6.46 4.02 -12.19
CA TYR A 125 -6.86 3.03 -13.19
C TYR A 125 -7.48 3.66 -14.44
N ASP A 126 -8.09 4.85 -14.30
CA ASP A 126 -8.66 5.64 -15.39
C ASP A 126 -7.63 6.51 -16.15
N GLY A 127 -6.34 6.47 -15.80
CA GLY A 127 -5.27 7.24 -16.41
C GLY A 127 -5.18 8.70 -15.97
N SER A 128 -5.99 9.13 -15.01
CA SER A 128 -5.96 10.52 -14.50
C SER A 128 -4.94 10.72 -13.36
N GLY A 129 -4.10 9.71 -13.08
CA GLY A 129 -3.10 9.71 -12.01
C GLY A 129 -1.77 10.37 -12.39
N TYR A 130 -0.75 10.12 -11.61
CA TYR A 130 0.61 10.59 -11.80
C TYR A 130 1.63 9.55 -11.31
N PRO A 131 2.90 9.58 -11.73
CA PRO A 131 3.58 10.65 -12.47
C PRO A 131 3.48 10.53 -13.99
N ASP A 132 3.17 9.35 -14.54
CA ASP A 132 3.32 9.07 -15.97
C ASP A 132 1.97 8.99 -16.70
N GLY A 133 0.84 9.03 -15.98
CA GLY A 133 -0.52 8.98 -16.54
C GLY A 133 -0.88 7.62 -17.12
N LEU A 134 -0.34 6.55 -16.54
CA LEU A 134 -0.61 5.18 -16.96
C LEU A 134 -2.06 4.80 -16.65
N ALA A 135 -2.68 3.96 -17.53
CA ALA A 135 -4.05 3.54 -17.39
C ALA A 135 -4.18 2.00 -17.35
N GLY A 136 -5.16 1.52 -16.62
CA GLY A 136 -5.50 0.09 -16.59
C GLY A 136 -4.33 -0.80 -16.22
N GLU A 137 -4.04 -1.77 -17.08
CA GLU A 137 -2.96 -2.75 -16.88
C GLU A 137 -1.57 -2.24 -17.25
N GLU A 138 -1.44 -1.05 -17.84
CA GLU A 138 -0.14 -0.38 -17.99
C GLU A 138 0.48 0.01 -16.65
N ILE A 139 -0.36 0.23 -15.63
CA ILE A 139 0.10 0.47 -14.27
C ILE A 139 0.73 -0.82 -13.72
N PRO A 140 1.98 -0.78 -13.22
CA PRO A 140 2.62 -1.95 -12.63
C PRO A 140 1.74 -2.59 -11.55
N LEU A 141 1.67 -3.93 -11.54
CA LEU A 141 0.77 -4.67 -10.64
C LEU A 141 1.01 -4.32 -9.16
N ALA A 142 2.26 -4.17 -8.74
CA ALA A 142 2.57 -3.76 -7.37
C ALA A 142 1.99 -2.38 -7.03
N ALA A 143 2.03 -1.42 -7.94
CA ALA A 143 1.42 -0.11 -7.76
C ALA A 143 -0.10 -0.18 -7.63
N ARG A 144 -0.76 -1.01 -8.48
CA ARG A 144 -2.22 -1.25 -8.38
C ARG A 144 -2.61 -1.86 -7.04
N VAL A 145 -1.81 -2.81 -6.52
CA VAL A 145 -2.04 -3.41 -5.19
C VAL A 145 -1.85 -2.37 -4.09
N VAL A 146 -0.79 -1.55 -4.16
CA VAL A 146 -0.56 -0.46 -3.18
C VAL A 146 -1.71 0.54 -3.18
N ALA A 147 -2.20 0.97 -4.35
CA ALA A 147 -3.35 1.87 -4.46
C ALA A 147 -4.63 1.27 -3.84
N ALA A 148 -4.89 -0.03 -4.04
CA ALA A 148 -6.02 -0.71 -3.43
C ALA A 148 -5.86 -0.87 -1.91
N ALA A 149 -4.64 -1.12 -1.44
CA ALA A 149 -4.30 -1.22 -0.03
C ALA A 149 -4.44 0.13 0.69
N ASP A 150 -4.00 1.22 0.06
CA ASP A 150 -4.17 2.58 0.58
C ASP A 150 -5.65 2.96 0.70
N ALA A 151 -6.44 2.69 -0.35
CA ALA A 151 -7.89 2.91 -0.33
C ALA A 151 -8.60 2.10 0.78
N LEU A 152 -8.19 0.85 1.03
CA LEU A 152 -8.72 0.04 2.11
C LEU A 152 -8.26 0.55 3.48
N ALA A 153 -6.98 0.88 3.66
CA ALA A 153 -6.45 1.38 4.91
C ALA A 153 -7.06 2.75 5.29
N GLU A 154 -7.36 3.59 4.31
CA GLU A 154 -8.07 4.84 4.53
C GLU A 154 -9.54 4.62 4.93
N ALA A 155 -10.23 3.70 4.26
CA ALA A 155 -11.64 3.39 4.53
C ALA A 155 -11.84 2.58 5.82
N ALA A 156 -10.84 1.78 6.21
CA ALA A 156 -10.83 0.89 7.36
C ALA A 156 -9.46 0.91 8.05
N PRO A 157 -9.14 1.98 8.80
CA PRO A 157 -7.80 2.17 9.39
C PRO A 157 -7.43 1.11 10.43
N HIS A 158 -8.41 0.33 10.89
CA HIS A 158 -8.23 -0.79 11.82
C HIS A 158 -8.97 -2.02 11.30
N ALA A 159 -8.42 -3.22 11.55
CA ALA A 159 -9.08 -4.48 11.22
C ALA A 159 -10.41 -4.68 11.98
N GLN A 160 -10.51 -4.11 13.18
CA GLN A 160 -11.69 -4.19 14.06
C GLN A 160 -12.56 -2.94 13.92
N ILE A 161 -13.26 -2.81 12.79
CA ILE A 161 -14.29 -1.80 12.60
C ILE A 161 -15.69 -2.40 12.72
N GLY A 162 -16.67 -1.56 13.14
CA GLY A 162 -18.05 -1.98 13.28
C GLY A 162 -18.72 -2.34 11.93
N PRO A 163 -19.86 -3.06 11.98
CA PRO A 163 -20.56 -3.48 10.75
C PRO A 163 -20.96 -2.31 9.84
N ARG A 164 -21.31 -1.15 10.43
CA ARG A 164 -21.69 0.07 9.70
C ARG A 164 -20.51 0.62 8.92
N ASP A 165 -19.35 0.74 9.58
CA ASP A 165 -18.14 1.32 8.99
C ASP A 165 -17.58 0.38 7.92
N ARG A 166 -17.67 -0.93 8.15
CA ARG A 166 -17.31 -1.96 7.16
C ARG A 166 -18.15 -1.86 5.89
N LYS A 167 -19.48 -1.67 6.04
CA LYS A 167 -20.37 -1.47 4.89
C LYS A 167 -20.01 -0.20 4.12
N ALA A 168 -19.67 0.89 4.83
CA ALA A 168 -19.23 2.14 4.23
C ALA A 168 -17.89 1.98 3.50
N ALA A 169 -16.91 1.28 4.10
CA ALA A 169 -15.63 0.96 3.46
C ALA A 169 -15.81 0.14 2.19
N ALA A 170 -16.61 -0.93 2.22
CA ALA A 170 -16.90 -1.74 1.04
C ALA A 170 -17.63 -0.92 -0.06
N HIS A 171 -18.52 -0.01 0.30
CA HIS A 171 -19.16 0.88 -0.66
C HIS A 171 -18.14 1.83 -1.31
N ARG A 172 -17.25 2.44 -0.51
CA ARG A 172 -16.16 3.30 -1.01
C ARG A 172 -15.27 2.55 -2.01
N LEU A 173 -14.80 1.35 -1.68
CA LEU A 173 -13.98 0.54 -2.59
C LEU A 173 -14.68 0.27 -3.93
N ARG A 174 -15.98 -0.07 -3.91
CA ARG A 174 -16.76 -0.25 -5.15
C ARG A 174 -16.86 1.04 -5.97
N THR A 175 -17.00 2.19 -5.32
CA THR A 175 -17.07 3.49 -6.02
C THR A 175 -15.75 3.85 -6.68
N LEU A 176 -14.61 3.45 -6.10
CA LEU A 176 -13.27 3.70 -6.65
C LEU A 176 -12.88 2.72 -7.75
N ALA A 177 -13.54 1.54 -7.82
CA ALA A 177 -13.25 0.51 -8.80
C ALA A 177 -13.46 1.01 -10.24
N GLY A 178 -12.47 0.79 -11.10
CA GLY A 178 -12.45 1.22 -12.49
C GLY A 178 -12.12 2.70 -12.71
N SER A 179 -12.06 3.49 -11.65
CA SER A 179 -11.60 4.88 -11.72
C SER A 179 -10.24 5.07 -11.02
N ALA A 180 -10.21 4.99 -9.70
CA ALA A 180 -8.97 5.13 -8.94
C ALA A 180 -8.20 3.81 -8.83
N ILE A 181 -8.89 2.68 -8.62
CA ILE A 181 -8.26 1.38 -8.38
C ILE A 181 -8.72 0.33 -9.39
N ASP A 182 -7.88 -0.69 -9.59
CA ASP A 182 -8.20 -1.87 -10.41
C ASP A 182 -9.45 -2.57 -9.85
N PRO A 183 -10.50 -2.82 -10.68
CA PRO A 183 -11.72 -3.47 -10.23
C PRO A 183 -11.48 -4.84 -9.57
N ARG A 184 -10.53 -5.64 -10.08
CA ARG A 184 -10.21 -6.96 -9.53
C ARG A 184 -9.57 -6.84 -8.14
N LEU A 185 -8.74 -5.82 -7.93
CA LEU A 185 -8.11 -5.56 -6.64
C LEU A 185 -9.08 -4.88 -5.66
N ALA A 186 -10.05 -4.12 -6.14
CA ALA A 186 -11.16 -3.64 -5.31
C ALA A 186 -11.99 -4.80 -4.76
N ASP A 187 -12.31 -5.81 -5.58
CA ASP A 187 -13.01 -7.02 -5.14
C ASP A 187 -12.18 -7.82 -4.13
N ALA A 188 -10.87 -7.97 -4.37
CA ALA A 188 -9.95 -8.60 -3.42
C ALA A 188 -9.89 -7.84 -2.08
N ALA A 189 -9.81 -6.51 -2.11
CA ALA A 189 -9.83 -5.67 -0.90
C ALA A 189 -11.15 -5.82 -0.11
N ILE A 190 -12.28 -5.95 -0.80
CA ILE A 190 -13.58 -6.20 -0.17
C ILE A 190 -13.62 -7.60 0.46
N ALA A 191 -13.01 -8.60 -0.16
CA ALA A 191 -12.90 -9.95 0.40
C ALA A 191 -12.04 -9.96 1.67
N VAL A 192 -10.91 -9.23 1.69
CA VAL A 192 -10.08 -9.03 2.89
C VAL A 192 -10.90 -8.40 4.01
N LEU A 193 -11.63 -7.33 3.71
CA LEU A 193 -12.49 -6.64 4.68
C LEU A 193 -13.58 -7.56 5.27
N ALA A 194 -14.11 -8.51 4.48
CA ALA A 194 -15.07 -9.50 4.94
C ALA A 194 -14.42 -10.56 5.85
N ALA A 195 -13.23 -11.07 5.47
CA ALA A 195 -12.50 -12.06 6.24
C ALA A 195 -12.10 -11.53 7.64
N GLU A 196 -11.72 -10.28 7.74
CA GLU A 196 -11.45 -9.60 9.02
C GLU A 196 -12.69 -9.57 9.95
N ALA A 197 -13.90 -9.51 9.36
CA ALA A 197 -15.15 -9.58 10.12
C ALA A 197 -15.35 -10.93 10.77
N ASP A 198 -15.13 -11.97 9.98
CA ASP A 198 -15.34 -13.34 10.44
C ASP A 198 -14.34 -13.71 11.54
N ALA A 199 -13.08 -13.28 11.39
CA ALA A 199 -12.05 -13.45 12.41
C ALA A 199 -12.40 -12.70 13.72
N ALA A 200 -12.91 -11.47 13.64
CA ALA A 200 -13.35 -10.71 14.81
C ALA A 200 -14.58 -11.34 15.49
N GLY A 201 -15.52 -11.89 14.72
CA GLY A 201 -16.72 -12.57 15.23
C GLY A 201 -16.42 -13.89 15.96
N GLN A 202 -15.35 -14.58 15.58
CA GLN A 202 -14.89 -15.80 16.24
C GLN A 202 -14.21 -15.55 17.60
N TYR A 203 -13.73 -14.34 17.85
CA TYR A 203 -13.01 -13.98 19.07
C TYR A 203 -13.91 -13.41 20.19
N LEU A 204 -15.20 -13.20 19.93
CA LEU A 204 -16.14 -12.84 20.98
C LEU A 204 -16.51 -14.10 21.76
N PRO A 205 -16.22 -14.20 23.09
CA PRO A 205 -16.68 -15.31 23.88
C PRO A 205 -18.22 -15.34 23.81
N ARG A 206 -18.78 -16.51 23.45
CA ARG A 206 -20.21 -16.73 23.59
C ARG A 206 -20.54 -16.54 25.07
N THR A 207 -21.05 -15.40 25.43
CA THR A 207 -21.61 -15.17 26.76
C THR A 207 -22.81 -16.10 26.90
N ALA A 208 -22.65 -17.05 27.82
CA ALA A 208 -23.70 -17.95 28.25
C ALA A 208 -24.79 -17.19 29.02
#